data_8631e386fb4b26423a6472ffcaf6f8f3
#
_entry.id   8631e386fb4b26423a6472ffcaf6f8f3
#
_cell.length_a   1.000
_cell.length_b   1.000
_cell.length_c   1.000
_cell.angle_alpha   90.00
_cell.angle_beta   90.00
_cell.angle_gamma   90.00
#
_symmetry.space_group_name_H-M   'P 1'
#
loop_
_entity.id
_entity.type
_entity.pdbx_description
1 polymer ?
#
loop_
_entity_poly.entity_id
_entity_poly.type
_entity_poly.pdbx_seq_one_letter_code
_entity_poly.pdbx_strand_id
1 'polypeptide(L)'
;MTIQLRQICLVARELAPAIADLTEILGLNTCFVDPSVGVFGLENTLVPVGRNFLEVVAPIREETAGGRYLERRGGDGGYMVITQADTRNSQKAVRANALANGVRVAHEIERDGWSLCQLHPGDMVASFLEIEWDRHEDLSGHWMPAGGSGWEDKVCQAVTVDFVGVELQGPDPEALAALWSAVLGTPVIQDGQNLSLRLNNAVLSFVLQTDGRGAGLGGVRLAVRDREGILLRAKARGCPVTDDQVIICGTRFCLQTE
;
A
#
# COMPACT_ATOMS: atom_id res chain seq x y z
N MET A 1 11.84 2.12 -17.97
CA MET A 1 11.05 2.65 -16.85
C MET A 1 10.87 1.51 -15.85
N THR A 2 11.44 1.66 -14.68
CA THR A 2 11.33 0.68 -13.59
C THR A 2 10.53 1.33 -12.46
N ILE A 3 9.51 0.62 -11.97
CA ILE A 3 8.66 1.06 -10.87
C ILE A 3 8.73 -0.01 -9.78
N GLN A 4 8.82 0.46 -8.52
CA GLN A 4 8.89 -0.40 -7.35
C GLN A 4 7.78 -0.04 -6.38
N LEU A 5 7.17 -1.04 -5.76
CA LEU A 5 6.31 -0.85 -4.60
C LEU A 5 7.18 -0.44 -3.41
N ARG A 6 6.87 0.68 -2.74
CA ARG A 6 7.65 1.16 -1.60
C ARG A 6 6.85 1.25 -0.32
N GLN A 7 5.57 1.56 -0.45
CA GLN A 7 4.73 1.71 0.73
C GLN A 7 3.30 1.29 0.43
N ILE A 8 2.66 0.73 1.43
CA ILE A 8 1.23 0.46 1.46
C ILE A 8 0.64 1.26 2.60
N CYS A 9 -0.35 2.10 2.31
CA CYS A 9 -1.05 2.84 3.33
C CYS A 9 -2.42 2.19 3.60
N LEU A 10 -2.71 1.96 4.87
CA LEU A 10 -4.00 1.56 5.39
C LEU A 10 -4.66 2.76 6.07
N VAL A 11 -5.98 2.77 6.14
CA VAL A 11 -6.72 3.75 6.94
C VAL A 11 -7.51 3.04 8.03
N ALA A 12 -7.40 3.52 9.26
CA ALA A 12 -8.10 3.02 10.43
C ALA A 12 -8.97 4.12 11.07
N ARG A 13 -10.01 3.73 11.79
CA ARG A 13 -10.78 4.64 12.65
C ARG A 13 -9.95 5.13 13.82
N GLU A 14 -9.14 4.21 14.38
CA GLU A 14 -8.27 4.46 15.53
C GLU A 14 -6.86 3.92 15.21
N LEU A 15 -5.85 4.78 15.33
CA LEU A 15 -4.47 4.46 14.94
C LEU A 15 -3.87 3.38 15.87
N ALA A 16 -3.97 3.58 17.19
CA ALA A 16 -3.24 2.76 18.15
C ALA A 16 -3.60 1.27 18.12
N PRO A 17 -4.89 0.84 18.07
CA PRO A 17 -5.24 -0.56 17.95
C PRO A 17 -4.73 -1.20 16.65
N ALA A 18 -4.83 -0.50 15.51
CA ALA A 18 -4.35 -1.01 14.23
C ALA A 18 -2.83 -1.21 14.22
N ILE A 19 -2.07 -0.29 14.79
CA ILE A 19 -0.62 -0.42 14.94
C ILE A 19 -0.25 -1.56 15.88
N ALA A 20 -0.96 -1.71 17.01
CA ALA A 20 -0.72 -2.82 17.94
C ALA A 20 -0.95 -4.17 17.26
N ASP A 21 -2.02 -4.32 16.48
CA ASP A 21 -2.29 -5.56 15.74
C ASP A 21 -1.19 -5.84 14.70
N LEU A 22 -0.80 -4.85 13.91
CA LEU A 22 0.23 -5.01 12.89
C LEU A 22 1.58 -5.39 13.50
N THR A 23 2.00 -4.71 14.56
CA THR A 23 3.32 -4.94 15.17
C THR A 23 3.38 -6.27 15.92
N GLU A 24 2.37 -6.59 16.73
CA GLU A 24 2.38 -7.82 17.53
C GLU A 24 2.11 -9.07 16.70
N ILE A 25 1.19 -9.00 15.72
CA ILE A 25 0.86 -10.17 14.90
C ILE A 25 1.97 -10.46 13.89
N LEU A 26 2.45 -9.42 13.18
CA LEU A 26 3.42 -9.58 12.10
C LEU A 26 4.89 -9.52 12.57
N GLY A 27 5.13 -9.26 13.85
CA GLY A 27 6.48 -9.18 14.42
C GLY A 27 7.28 -7.99 13.91
N LEU A 28 6.64 -6.84 13.74
CA LEU A 28 7.22 -5.63 13.18
C LEU A 28 7.42 -4.56 14.26
N ASN A 29 8.24 -3.55 13.97
CA ASN A 29 8.46 -2.39 14.84
C ASN A 29 8.00 -1.11 14.16
N THR A 30 7.56 -0.12 14.93
CA THR A 30 7.31 1.22 14.42
C THR A 30 8.62 1.98 14.22
N CYS A 31 8.71 2.83 13.20
CA CYS A 31 9.91 3.63 12.94
C CYS A 31 9.68 5.13 12.92
N PHE A 32 8.53 5.60 12.48
CA PHE A 32 8.33 7.02 12.22
C PHE A 32 6.87 7.44 12.37
N VAL A 33 6.67 8.68 12.81
CA VAL A 33 5.40 9.41 12.75
C VAL A 33 5.67 10.67 11.92
N ASP A 34 4.98 10.82 10.80
CA ASP A 34 5.13 12.00 9.94
C ASP A 34 4.10 13.07 10.32
N PRO A 35 4.53 14.20 10.91
CA PRO A 35 3.61 15.27 11.26
C PRO A 35 2.99 15.97 10.06
N SER A 36 3.54 15.80 8.85
CA SER A 36 3.05 16.47 7.64
C SER A 36 1.68 15.98 7.20
N VAL A 37 1.26 14.77 7.59
CA VAL A 37 -0.09 14.27 7.30
C VAL A 37 -1.19 15.02 8.06
N GLY A 38 -0.82 15.79 9.10
CA GLY A 38 -1.71 16.64 9.86
C GLY A 38 -2.42 17.71 9.02
N VAL A 39 -1.83 18.14 7.89
CA VAL A 39 -2.49 19.09 6.97
C VAL A 39 -3.75 18.50 6.34
N PHE A 40 -3.83 17.16 6.22
CA PHE A 40 -5.00 16.43 5.74
C PHE A 40 -5.99 16.08 6.85
N GLY A 41 -5.71 16.47 8.11
CA GLY A 41 -6.49 16.10 9.29
C GLY A 41 -6.32 14.64 9.69
N LEU A 42 -5.13 14.10 9.47
CA LEU A 42 -4.77 12.72 9.77
C LEU A 42 -3.59 12.69 10.74
N GLU A 43 -3.49 11.61 11.49
CA GLU A 43 -2.27 11.14 12.16
C GLU A 43 -1.83 9.83 11.52
N ASN A 44 -0.56 9.44 11.69
CA ASN A 44 -0.05 8.20 11.13
C ASN A 44 1.02 7.54 11.99
N THR A 45 1.36 6.33 11.60
CA THR A 45 2.57 5.63 12.03
C THR A 45 3.08 4.77 10.89
N LEU A 46 4.40 4.80 10.67
CA LEU A 46 5.10 3.98 9.70
C LEU A 46 5.80 2.81 10.38
N VAL A 47 5.77 1.66 9.69
CA VAL A 47 6.32 0.39 10.12
C VAL A 47 7.17 -0.15 8.96
N PRO A 48 8.49 -0.36 9.11
CA PRO A 48 9.31 -0.90 8.04
C PRO A 48 9.04 -2.39 7.86
N VAL A 49 8.92 -2.81 6.61
CA VAL A 49 8.79 -4.21 6.18
C VAL A 49 9.86 -4.46 5.12
N GLY A 50 10.97 -5.10 5.52
CA GLY A 50 12.15 -5.16 4.68
C GLY A 50 12.70 -3.76 4.39
N ARG A 51 12.72 -3.38 3.12
CA ARG A 51 13.13 -2.03 2.66
C ARG A 51 11.95 -1.14 2.28
N ASN A 52 10.75 -1.57 2.57
CA ASN A 52 9.50 -0.94 2.24
C ASN A 52 8.75 -0.56 3.52
N PHE A 53 7.60 0.10 3.40
CA PHE A 53 6.86 0.58 4.56
C PHE A 53 5.39 0.16 4.51
N LEU A 54 4.86 -0.15 5.67
CA LEU A 54 3.44 -0.17 5.95
C LEU A 54 3.12 1.09 6.75
N GLU A 55 2.17 1.86 6.29
CA GLU A 55 1.65 3.03 6.99
C GLU A 55 0.22 2.78 7.43
N VAL A 56 -0.13 3.27 8.59
CA VAL A 56 -1.53 3.43 8.97
C VAL A 56 -1.80 4.91 9.21
N VAL A 57 -2.87 5.41 8.59
CA VAL A 57 -3.40 6.76 8.85
C VAL A 57 -4.73 6.66 9.59
N ALA A 58 -5.02 7.63 10.45
CA ALA A 58 -6.31 7.75 11.12
C ALA A 58 -6.78 9.21 11.14
N PRO A 59 -8.09 9.48 10.95
CA PRO A 59 -8.64 10.83 11.06
C PRO A 59 -8.52 11.38 12.48
N ILE A 60 -8.02 12.62 12.63
CA ILE A 60 -7.99 13.36 13.91
C ILE A 60 -9.06 14.46 13.99
N ARG A 61 -9.87 14.57 12.94
CA ARG A 61 -11.02 15.48 12.84
C ARG A 61 -12.05 14.96 11.86
N GLU A 62 -13.23 15.51 11.89
CA GLU A 62 -14.31 15.23 10.92
C GLU A 62 -13.98 15.75 9.52
N GLU A 63 -14.73 15.27 8.52
CA GLU A 63 -14.67 15.72 7.11
C GLU A 63 -13.33 15.54 6.40
N THR A 64 -12.52 14.59 6.84
CA THR A 64 -11.28 14.20 6.15
C THR A 64 -11.54 13.27 4.96
N ALA A 65 -10.59 13.20 4.04
CA ALA A 65 -10.65 12.22 2.94
C ALA A 65 -10.60 10.77 3.48
N GLY A 66 -9.79 10.53 4.53
CA GLY A 66 -9.73 9.25 5.24
C GLY A 66 -11.06 8.89 5.91
N GLY A 67 -11.70 9.84 6.58
CA GLY A 67 -13.02 9.62 7.21
C GLY A 67 -14.10 9.24 6.18
N ARG A 68 -14.19 9.98 5.08
CA ARG A 68 -15.13 9.63 3.98
C ARG A 68 -14.83 8.26 3.34
N TYR A 69 -13.56 7.87 3.31
CA TYR A 69 -13.18 6.54 2.83
C TYR A 69 -13.67 5.46 3.80
N LEU A 70 -13.44 5.61 5.10
CA LEU A 70 -13.91 4.69 6.16
C LEU A 70 -15.43 4.49 6.11
N GLU A 71 -16.19 5.56 5.94
CA GLU A 71 -17.64 5.52 5.79
C GLU A 71 -18.06 4.72 4.55
N ARG A 72 -17.49 5.05 3.38
CA ARG A 72 -17.82 4.40 2.12
C ARG A 72 -17.45 2.91 2.11
N ARG A 73 -16.35 2.53 2.76
CA ARG A 73 -15.86 1.14 2.85
C ARG A 73 -16.46 0.35 4.02
N GLY A 74 -17.22 1.02 4.89
CA GLY A 74 -17.83 0.39 6.07
C GLY A 74 -16.82 0.01 7.17
N GLY A 75 -15.68 0.70 7.24
CA GLY A 75 -14.62 0.48 8.24
C GLY A 75 -13.22 0.57 7.68
N ASP A 76 -12.26 0.16 8.50
CA ASP A 76 -10.83 0.17 8.21
C ASP A 76 -10.47 -0.59 6.93
N GLY A 77 -9.36 -0.24 6.26
CA GLY A 77 -8.96 -0.95 5.06
C GLY A 77 -7.75 -0.38 4.34
N GLY A 78 -7.40 -1.02 3.21
CA GLY A 78 -6.34 -0.56 2.32
C GLY A 78 -6.71 0.76 1.67
N TYR A 79 -5.79 1.72 1.65
CA TYR A 79 -6.04 3.10 1.26
C TYR A 79 -5.22 3.55 0.07
N MET A 80 -3.88 3.34 0.10
CA MET A 80 -2.99 3.77 -0.97
C MET A 80 -1.96 2.70 -1.32
N VAL A 81 -1.60 2.65 -2.60
CA VAL A 81 -0.43 1.96 -3.13
C VAL A 81 0.58 3.04 -3.53
N ILE A 82 1.73 3.08 -2.87
CA ILE A 82 2.76 4.09 -3.06
C ILE A 82 3.96 3.44 -3.72
N THR A 83 4.38 4.01 -4.85
CA THR A 83 5.43 3.47 -5.71
C THR A 83 6.54 4.48 -5.91
N GLN A 84 7.76 3.99 -6.16
CA GLN A 84 8.92 4.79 -6.53
C GLN A 84 9.29 4.50 -7.98
N ALA A 85 9.55 5.55 -8.74
CA ALA A 85 10.10 5.48 -10.09
C ALA A 85 11.64 5.51 -10.05
N ASP A 86 12.28 4.77 -10.98
CA ASP A 86 13.72 4.73 -11.14
C ASP A 86 14.34 6.07 -11.56
N THR A 87 13.56 6.91 -12.23
CA THR A 87 14.01 8.24 -12.70
C THR A 87 12.87 9.26 -12.66
N ARG A 88 13.25 10.52 -12.64
CA ARG A 88 12.31 11.64 -12.76
C ARG A 88 11.46 11.56 -14.04
N ASN A 89 12.05 11.10 -15.14
CA ASN A 89 11.33 10.94 -16.40
C ASN A 89 10.31 9.80 -16.33
N SER A 90 10.61 8.73 -15.62
CA SER A 90 9.66 7.63 -15.38
C SER A 90 8.44 8.10 -14.58
N GLN A 91 8.66 8.88 -13.52
CA GLN A 91 7.55 9.47 -12.76
C GLN A 91 6.67 10.38 -13.63
N LYS A 92 7.30 11.27 -14.43
CA LYS A 92 6.58 12.14 -15.36
C LYS A 92 5.79 11.36 -16.41
N ALA A 93 6.33 10.23 -16.89
CA ALA A 93 5.64 9.36 -17.83
C ALA A 93 4.38 8.74 -17.24
N VAL A 94 4.44 8.22 -16.00
CA VAL A 94 3.25 7.69 -15.29
C VAL A 94 2.18 8.76 -15.13
N ARG A 95 2.57 9.98 -14.72
CA ARG A 95 1.66 11.11 -14.64
C ARG A 95 1.00 11.45 -15.98
N ALA A 96 1.79 11.48 -17.06
CA ALA A 96 1.27 11.76 -18.40
C ALA A 96 0.32 10.65 -18.87
N ASN A 97 0.64 9.38 -18.63
CA ASN A 97 -0.23 8.25 -18.91
C ASN A 97 -1.56 8.36 -18.16
N ALA A 98 -1.52 8.72 -16.86
CA ALA A 98 -2.72 8.91 -16.07
C ALA A 98 -3.66 9.95 -16.70
N LEU A 99 -3.14 11.12 -17.03
CA LEU A 99 -3.92 12.19 -17.68
C LEU A 99 -4.47 11.76 -19.05
N ALA A 100 -3.67 11.04 -19.85
CA ALA A 100 -4.10 10.52 -21.16
C ALA A 100 -5.23 9.48 -21.05
N ASN A 101 -5.34 8.79 -19.90
CA ASN A 101 -6.40 7.82 -19.60
C ASN A 101 -7.54 8.42 -18.75
N GLY A 102 -7.63 9.76 -18.64
CA GLY A 102 -8.70 10.45 -17.93
C GLY A 102 -8.59 10.38 -16.40
N VAL A 103 -7.46 9.94 -15.86
CA VAL A 103 -7.23 9.90 -14.42
C VAL A 103 -6.71 11.24 -13.93
N ARG A 104 -7.42 11.83 -12.97
CA ARG A 104 -7.06 13.13 -12.36
C ARG A 104 -5.92 12.96 -11.38
N VAL A 105 -5.10 14.00 -11.27
CA VAL A 105 -4.16 14.16 -10.16
C VAL A 105 -4.93 14.72 -8.95
N ALA A 106 -4.86 14.03 -7.83
CA ALA A 106 -5.50 14.44 -6.58
C ALA A 106 -4.61 15.38 -5.77
N HIS A 107 -3.30 15.12 -5.76
CA HIS A 107 -2.31 15.92 -5.04
C HIS A 107 -0.94 15.79 -5.70
N GLU A 108 -0.17 16.87 -5.70
CA GLU A 108 1.22 16.89 -6.18
C GLU A 108 2.09 17.71 -5.23
N ILE A 109 3.30 17.24 -5.00
CA ILE A 109 4.36 18.00 -4.35
C ILE A 109 5.60 17.95 -5.23
N GLU A 110 6.21 19.11 -5.41
CA GLU A 110 7.49 19.28 -6.08
C GLU A 110 8.44 20.00 -5.12
N ARG A 111 9.53 19.35 -4.76
CA ARG A 111 10.60 19.93 -3.93
C ARG A 111 11.94 19.65 -4.60
N ASP A 112 12.98 20.38 -4.17
CA ASP A 112 14.34 20.07 -4.62
C ASP A 112 14.73 18.64 -4.21
N GLY A 113 14.94 17.80 -5.22
CA GLY A 113 15.37 16.41 -5.05
C GLY A 113 14.31 15.42 -4.64
N TRP A 114 13.02 15.81 -4.60
CA TRP A 114 11.92 14.91 -4.32
C TRP A 114 10.59 15.39 -4.90
N SER A 115 9.79 14.48 -5.37
CA SER A 115 8.43 14.80 -5.83
C SER A 115 7.51 13.60 -5.71
N LEU A 116 6.24 13.90 -5.49
CA LEU A 116 5.16 12.91 -5.52
C LEU A 116 4.02 13.37 -6.44
N CYS A 117 3.29 12.41 -6.96
CA CYS A 117 2.04 12.61 -7.68
C CYS A 117 1.04 11.54 -7.22
N GLN A 118 -0.03 11.98 -6.56
CA GLN A 118 -1.14 11.11 -6.14
C GLN A 118 -2.24 11.15 -7.18
N LEU A 119 -2.59 10.00 -7.71
CA LEU A 119 -3.69 9.84 -8.66
C LEU A 119 -5.01 9.61 -7.92
N HIS A 120 -6.08 10.22 -8.44
CA HIS A 120 -7.37 10.25 -7.78
C HIS A 120 -8.00 8.85 -7.64
N PRO A 121 -8.36 8.40 -6.43
CA PRO A 121 -8.78 7.02 -6.17
C PRO A 121 -10.11 6.66 -6.83
N GLY A 122 -10.99 7.64 -7.04
CA GLY A 122 -12.25 7.43 -7.76
C GLY A 122 -12.04 7.14 -9.25
N ASP A 123 -10.95 7.63 -9.84
CA ASP A 123 -10.61 7.38 -11.23
C ASP A 123 -9.74 6.12 -11.38
N MET A 124 -8.88 5.83 -10.38
CA MET A 124 -8.10 4.59 -10.29
C MET A 124 -8.93 3.38 -9.79
N VAL A 125 -10.17 3.62 -9.37
CA VAL A 125 -11.18 2.65 -8.94
C VAL A 125 -10.88 1.97 -7.60
N ALA A 126 -9.72 1.33 -7.44
CA ALA A 126 -9.43 0.50 -6.27
C ALA A 126 -8.76 1.24 -5.11
N SER A 127 -7.85 2.16 -5.38
CA SER A 127 -7.12 2.91 -4.34
C SER A 127 -6.49 4.17 -4.91
N PHE A 128 -5.93 5.02 -4.06
CA PHE A 128 -4.91 5.95 -4.54
C PHE A 128 -3.75 5.15 -5.12
N LEU A 129 -3.22 5.63 -6.24
CA LEU A 129 -1.88 5.28 -6.70
C LEU A 129 -1.02 6.52 -6.55
N GLU A 130 0.05 6.39 -5.80
CA GLU A 130 1.07 7.42 -5.70
C GLU A 130 2.33 6.99 -6.41
N ILE A 131 2.93 7.89 -7.17
CA ILE A 131 4.22 7.69 -7.81
C ILE A 131 5.19 8.77 -7.33
N GLU A 132 6.28 8.34 -6.71
CA GLU A 132 7.32 9.21 -6.20
C GLU A 132 8.62 9.09 -6.99
N TRP A 133 9.43 10.11 -6.86
CA TRP A 133 10.81 10.13 -7.29
C TRP A 133 11.63 10.92 -6.28
N ASP A 134 12.84 10.46 -5.97
CA ASP A 134 13.85 11.21 -5.26
C ASP A 134 15.19 11.23 -6.01
N ARG A 135 16.06 12.18 -5.64
CA ARG A 135 17.36 12.42 -6.30
C ARG A 135 18.37 11.28 -6.17
N HIS A 136 18.15 10.35 -5.24
CA HIS A 136 19.06 9.22 -5.06
C HIS A 136 18.85 8.17 -6.15
N GLU A 137 17.64 8.10 -6.71
CA GLU A 137 17.25 7.13 -7.74
C GLU A 137 17.63 5.68 -7.36
N ASP A 138 17.64 5.40 -6.04
CA ASP A 138 18.01 4.11 -5.47
C ASP A 138 16.78 3.33 -5.07
N LEU A 139 16.40 2.37 -5.92
CA LEU A 139 15.25 1.49 -5.66
C LEU A 139 15.49 0.48 -4.54
N SER A 140 16.73 0.31 -4.06
CA SER A 140 17.09 -0.68 -3.03
C SER A 140 17.51 -0.07 -1.70
N GLY A 141 17.78 1.22 -1.67
CA GLY A 141 18.36 1.91 -0.52
C GLY A 141 17.42 2.90 0.13
N HIS A 142 18.01 4.03 0.47
CA HIS A 142 17.31 5.14 1.12
C HIS A 142 16.20 5.68 0.22
N TRP A 143 15.06 6.00 0.83
CA TRP A 143 13.92 6.58 0.15
C TRP A 143 13.39 7.77 0.95
N MET A 144 13.42 8.95 0.37
CA MET A 144 12.90 10.16 0.98
C MET A 144 11.43 10.37 0.60
N PRO A 145 10.59 10.86 1.51
CA PRO A 145 10.86 11.15 2.94
C PRO A 145 10.51 10.00 3.90
N ALA A 146 10.12 8.84 3.39
CA ALA A 146 9.52 7.79 4.19
C ALA A 146 10.46 7.22 5.28
N GLY A 147 9.86 6.87 6.41
CA GLY A 147 10.52 6.20 7.52
C GLY A 147 11.30 7.11 8.47
N GLY A 148 11.65 8.34 8.08
CA GLY A 148 12.52 9.21 8.85
C GLY A 148 13.98 8.75 8.86
N SER A 149 14.84 9.40 9.66
CA SER A 149 16.24 8.98 9.82
C SER A 149 16.37 7.77 10.74
N GLY A 150 17.18 6.77 10.34
CA GLY A 150 17.47 5.59 11.18
C GLY A 150 16.34 4.56 11.21
N TRP A 151 15.45 4.57 10.24
CA TRP A 151 14.39 3.55 10.13
C TRP A 151 14.96 2.13 9.94
N GLU A 152 16.14 2.00 9.36
CA GLU A 152 16.82 0.73 9.13
C GLU A 152 17.07 -0.05 10.42
N ASP A 153 17.33 0.65 11.53
CA ASP A 153 17.52 0.05 12.86
C ASP A 153 16.22 -0.57 13.43
N LYS A 154 15.08 -0.24 12.85
CA LYS A 154 13.76 -0.77 13.24
C LYS A 154 13.30 -1.95 12.40
N VAL A 155 14.02 -2.30 11.33
CA VAL A 155 13.69 -3.44 10.47
C VAL A 155 13.82 -4.74 11.27
N CYS A 156 12.75 -5.53 11.27
CA CYS A 156 12.71 -6.85 11.91
C CYS A 156 12.19 -7.88 10.90
N GLN A 157 13.05 -8.77 10.45
CA GLN A 157 12.71 -9.82 9.47
C GLN A 157 12.68 -11.23 10.09
N ALA A 158 12.55 -11.33 11.41
CA ALA A 158 12.47 -12.63 12.08
C ALA A 158 11.16 -13.37 11.79
N VAL A 159 10.08 -12.64 11.57
CA VAL A 159 8.72 -13.15 11.34
C VAL A 159 8.24 -12.80 9.92
N THR A 160 8.14 -11.52 9.63
CA THR A 160 7.76 -10.98 8.32
C THR A 160 9.01 -10.47 7.61
N VAL A 161 9.19 -10.88 6.36
CA VAL A 161 10.42 -10.59 5.60
C VAL A 161 10.26 -9.35 4.73
N ASP A 162 9.26 -9.36 3.82
CA ASP A 162 9.00 -8.24 2.91
C ASP A 162 7.61 -8.34 2.28
N PHE A 163 7.24 -7.31 1.53
CA PHE A 163 6.11 -7.38 0.61
C PHE A 163 6.46 -8.21 -0.62
N VAL A 164 5.48 -8.99 -1.09
CA VAL A 164 5.56 -9.65 -2.40
C VAL A 164 4.46 -9.17 -3.34
N GLY A 165 3.51 -8.40 -2.87
CA GLY A 165 2.49 -7.79 -3.71
C GLY A 165 1.27 -7.26 -2.96
N VAL A 166 0.29 -6.83 -3.74
CA VAL A 166 -1.02 -6.39 -3.27
C VAL A 166 -2.13 -6.99 -4.12
N GLU A 167 -3.34 -7.02 -3.57
CA GLU A 167 -4.57 -7.40 -4.27
C GLU A 167 -5.48 -6.18 -4.40
N LEU A 168 -5.71 -5.77 -5.64
CA LEU A 168 -6.63 -4.72 -6.01
C LEU A 168 -7.93 -5.39 -6.47
N GLN A 169 -9.00 -5.18 -5.72
CA GLN A 169 -10.29 -5.82 -5.99
C GLN A 169 -11.27 -4.86 -6.66
N GLY A 170 -12.09 -5.38 -7.53
CA GLY A 170 -13.16 -4.61 -8.19
C GLY A 170 -14.24 -5.52 -8.78
N PRO A 171 -15.34 -4.93 -9.30
CA PRO A 171 -16.39 -5.69 -9.96
C PRO A 171 -15.95 -6.24 -11.33
N ASP A 172 -14.95 -5.61 -11.95
CA ASP A 172 -14.36 -5.97 -13.24
C ASP A 172 -12.83 -5.95 -13.14
N PRO A 173 -12.21 -7.09 -12.80
CA PRO A 173 -10.75 -7.18 -12.70
C PRO A 173 -10.00 -6.92 -14.01
N GLU A 174 -10.61 -7.23 -15.17
CA GLU A 174 -10.00 -7.02 -16.49
C GLU A 174 -9.89 -5.53 -16.79
N ALA A 175 -10.99 -4.79 -16.63
CA ALA A 175 -10.98 -3.34 -16.80
C ALA A 175 -10.05 -2.65 -15.80
N LEU A 176 -10.01 -3.12 -14.55
CA LEU A 176 -9.11 -2.59 -13.52
C LEU A 176 -7.63 -2.84 -13.88
N ALA A 177 -7.29 -4.05 -14.32
CA ALA A 177 -5.94 -4.39 -14.77
C ALA A 177 -5.51 -3.56 -15.99
N ALA A 178 -6.40 -3.39 -16.96
CA ALA A 178 -6.14 -2.58 -18.14
C ALA A 178 -5.85 -1.12 -17.81
N LEU A 179 -6.65 -0.51 -16.91
CA LEU A 179 -6.45 0.86 -16.45
C LEU A 179 -5.08 1.03 -15.74
N TRP A 180 -4.78 0.17 -14.76
CA TRP A 180 -3.52 0.24 -14.02
C TRP A 180 -2.30 -0.02 -14.93
N SER A 181 -2.45 -0.93 -15.90
CA SER A 181 -1.44 -1.20 -16.94
C SER A 181 -1.17 0.03 -17.79
N ALA A 182 -2.21 0.68 -18.28
CA ALA A 182 -2.09 1.89 -19.11
C ALA A 182 -1.42 3.03 -18.33
N VAL A 183 -1.76 3.22 -17.06
CA VAL A 183 -1.20 4.28 -16.21
C VAL A 183 0.26 3.99 -15.87
N LEU A 184 0.58 2.78 -15.39
CA LEU A 184 1.93 2.40 -14.98
C LEU A 184 2.85 2.11 -16.18
N GLY A 185 2.32 1.96 -17.41
CA GLY A 185 3.08 1.55 -18.57
C GLY A 185 3.69 0.14 -18.43
N THR A 186 3.03 -0.74 -17.68
CA THR A 186 3.48 -2.10 -17.36
C THR A 186 2.47 -3.09 -17.94
N PRO A 187 2.89 -4.10 -18.72
CA PRO A 187 1.96 -5.00 -19.39
C PRO A 187 1.20 -5.88 -18.39
N VAL A 188 -0.07 -6.18 -18.71
CA VAL A 188 -0.86 -7.18 -17.99
C VAL A 188 -0.28 -8.57 -18.27
N ILE A 189 -0.06 -9.33 -17.22
CA ILE A 189 0.27 -10.76 -17.27
C ILE A 189 -1.00 -11.51 -16.89
N GLN A 190 -1.42 -12.41 -17.78
CA GLN A 190 -2.56 -13.28 -17.54
C GLN A 190 -2.09 -14.73 -17.41
N ASP A 191 -2.46 -15.38 -16.31
CA ASP A 191 -2.23 -16.80 -16.04
C ASP A 191 -3.55 -17.43 -15.63
N GLY A 192 -4.20 -18.07 -16.59
CA GLY A 192 -5.58 -18.55 -16.44
C GLY A 192 -6.54 -17.38 -16.18
N GLN A 193 -7.18 -17.39 -15.01
CA GLN A 193 -8.05 -16.30 -14.56
C GLN A 193 -7.32 -15.22 -13.74
N ASN A 194 -6.03 -15.42 -13.45
CA ASN A 194 -5.25 -14.47 -12.65
C ASN A 194 -4.71 -13.36 -13.54
N LEU A 195 -5.02 -12.13 -13.18
CA LEU A 195 -4.53 -10.92 -13.85
C LEU A 195 -3.57 -10.19 -12.92
N SER A 196 -2.42 -9.79 -13.45
CA SER A 196 -1.41 -9.11 -12.66
C SER A 196 -0.54 -8.16 -13.46
N LEU A 197 0.10 -7.21 -12.76
CA LEU A 197 1.23 -6.42 -13.24
C LEU A 197 2.45 -6.73 -12.39
N ARG A 198 3.60 -6.91 -13.02
CA ARG A 198 4.86 -7.13 -12.32
C ARG A 198 5.62 -5.82 -12.19
N LEU A 199 5.78 -5.35 -10.97
CA LEU A 199 6.73 -4.30 -10.60
C LEU A 199 8.13 -4.91 -10.35
N ASN A 200 9.11 -4.06 -10.07
CA ASN A 200 10.48 -4.52 -9.81
C ASN A 200 10.58 -5.51 -8.64
N ASN A 201 9.86 -5.27 -7.55
CA ASN A 201 9.93 -6.05 -6.31
C ASN A 201 8.60 -6.71 -5.90
N ALA A 202 7.50 -6.46 -6.61
CA ALA A 202 6.18 -6.87 -6.18
C ALA A 202 5.25 -7.17 -7.36
N VAL A 203 4.14 -7.86 -7.07
CA VAL A 203 3.08 -8.14 -8.04
C VAL A 203 1.80 -7.44 -7.60
N LEU A 204 1.21 -6.65 -8.50
CA LEU A 204 -0.15 -6.12 -8.33
C LEU A 204 -1.12 -7.14 -8.94
N SER A 205 -1.94 -7.77 -8.12
CA SER A 205 -2.95 -8.75 -8.55
C SER A 205 -4.32 -8.07 -8.62
N PHE A 206 -5.09 -8.39 -9.66
CA PHE A 206 -6.43 -7.84 -9.87
C PHE A 206 -7.46 -8.94 -9.69
N VAL A 207 -8.35 -8.78 -8.71
CA VAL A 207 -9.25 -9.83 -8.27
C VAL A 207 -10.70 -9.35 -8.21
N LEU A 208 -11.63 -10.28 -8.34
CA LEU A 208 -13.04 -9.98 -8.12
C LEU A 208 -13.26 -9.64 -6.64
N GLN A 209 -14.05 -8.59 -6.38
CA GLN A 209 -14.45 -8.25 -5.03
C GLN A 209 -15.41 -9.30 -4.47
N THR A 210 -15.10 -9.87 -3.31
CA THR A 210 -15.92 -10.93 -2.68
C THR A 210 -16.29 -10.61 -1.23
N ASP A 211 -15.79 -9.50 -0.69
CA ASP A 211 -15.98 -9.09 0.71
C ASP A 211 -17.20 -8.20 0.95
N GLY A 212 -17.98 -7.90 -0.10
CA GLY A 212 -19.13 -6.99 -0.03
C GLY A 212 -18.80 -5.52 0.19
N ARG A 213 -17.50 -5.15 0.22
CA ARG A 213 -17.04 -3.79 0.52
C ARG A 213 -16.78 -2.94 -0.73
N GLY A 214 -17.01 -3.50 -1.92
CA GLY A 214 -16.79 -2.83 -3.20
C GLY A 214 -15.32 -2.82 -3.64
N ALA A 215 -15.02 -2.00 -4.68
CA ALA A 215 -13.67 -1.86 -5.19
C ALA A 215 -12.72 -1.29 -4.12
N GLY A 216 -11.47 -1.77 -4.09
CA GLY A 216 -10.51 -1.33 -3.08
C GLY A 216 -9.17 -2.08 -3.11
N LEU A 217 -8.21 -1.59 -2.34
CA LEU A 217 -7.03 -2.34 -1.95
C LEU A 217 -7.48 -3.38 -0.91
N GLY A 218 -7.72 -4.60 -1.37
CA GLY A 218 -8.34 -5.66 -0.57
C GLY A 218 -7.35 -6.54 0.17
N GLY A 219 -6.11 -6.63 -0.31
CA GLY A 219 -5.11 -7.50 0.30
C GLY A 219 -3.68 -7.03 0.12
N VAL A 220 -2.82 -7.48 1.04
CA VAL A 220 -1.37 -7.34 1.03
C VAL A 220 -0.78 -8.74 1.06
N ARG A 221 0.21 -9.02 0.23
CA ARG A 221 0.92 -10.31 0.18
C ARG A 221 2.29 -10.15 0.79
N LEU A 222 2.59 -10.98 1.79
CA LEU A 222 3.83 -10.93 2.56
C LEU A 222 4.63 -12.22 2.38
N ALA A 223 5.95 -12.10 2.24
CA ALA A 223 6.89 -13.17 2.52
C ALA A 223 7.08 -13.27 4.03
N VAL A 224 6.94 -14.49 4.59
CA VAL A 224 7.02 -14.71 6.04
C VAL A 224 7.83 -15.96 6.37
N ARG A 225 8.51 -15.94 7.53
CA ARG A 225 9.24 -17.11 8.07
C ARG A 225 8.43 -17.89 9.10
N ASP A 226 7.50 -17.22 9.78
CA ASP A 226 6.72 -17.81 10.88
C ASP A 226 5.20 -17.63 10.63
N ARG A 227 4.70 -18.29 9.58
CA ARG A 227 3.26 -18.23 9.25
C ARG A 227 2.37 -18.74 10.39
N GLU A 228 2.75 -19.86 11.00
CA GLU A 228 1.96 -20.45 12.09
C GLU A 228 1.89 -19.53 13.31
N GLY A 229 3.02 -18.95 13.69
CA GLY A 229 3.06 -17.98 14.77
C GLY A 229 2.25 -16.73 14.49
N ILE A 230 2.26 -16.22 13.25
CA ILE A 230 1.37 -15.11 12.84
C ILE A 230 -0.09 -15.49 13.05
N LEU A 231 -0.53 -16.64 12.55
CA LEU A 231 -1.93 -17.10 12.67
C LEU A 231 -2.34 -17.31 14.13
N LEU A 232 -1.44 -17.82 14.99
CA LEU A 232 -1.69 -17.99 16.42
C LEU A 232 -1.85 -16.64 17.13
N ARG A 233 -0.94 -15.69 16.90
CA ARG A 233 -1.02 -14.33 17.47
C ARG A 233 -2.27 -13.60 17.00
N ALA A 234 -2.63 -13.74 15.72
CA ALA A 234 -3.84 -13.16 15.16
C ALA A 234 -5.11 -13.70 15.86
N LYS A 235 -5.21 -15.02 16.03
CA LYS A 235 -6.31 -15.66 16.76
C LYS A 235 -6.39 -15.16 18.20
N ALA A 236 -5.25 -15.06 18.89
CA ALA A 236 -5.19 -14.59 20.29
C ALA A 236 -5.65 -13.12 20.43
N ARG A 237 -5.47 -12.30 19.39
CA ARG A 237 -5.94 -10.92 19.33
C ARG A 237 -7.36 -10.75 18.77
N GLY A 238 -8.02 -11.86 18.40
CA GLY A 238 -9.38 -11.85 17.86
C GLY A 238 -9.48 -11.45 16.40
N CYS A 239 -8.36 -11.41 15.67
CA CYS A 239 -8.35 -11.15 14.22
C CYS A 239 -8.84 -12.36 13.44
N PRO A 240 -9.69 -12.20 12.41
CA PRO A 240 -10.13 -13.31 11.56
C PRO A 240 -8.94 -13.92 10.81
N VAL A 241 -8.89 -15.25 10.76
CA VAL A 241 -7.83 -16.01 10.08
C VAL A 241 -8.40 -17.11 9.21
N THR A 242 -7.67 -17.46 8.16
CA THR A 242 -7.80 -18.71 7.38
C THR A 242 -6.49 -19.49 7.48
N ASP A 243 -6.28 -20.50 6.61
CA ASP A 243 -5.05 -21.31 6.63
C ASP A 243 -3.78 -20.52 6.24
N ASP A 244 -3.94 -19.46 5.46
CA ASP A 244 -2.84 -18.67 4.89
C ASP A 244 -3.06 -17.16 4.95
N GLN A 245 -4.12 -16.69 5.62
CA GLN A 245 -4.47 -15.28 5.67
C GLN A 245 -4.88 -14.84 7.07
N VAL A 246 -4.62 -13.57 7.35
CA VAL A 246 -5.14 -12.85 8.51
C VAL A 246 -5.75 -11.53 8.07
N ILE A 247 -6.85 -11.11 8.70
CA ILE A 247 -7.45 -9.79 8.47
C ILE A 247 -7.00 -8.85 9.59
N ILE A 248 -6.23 -7.83 9.26
CA ILE A 248 -5.79 -6.76 10.17
C ILE A 248 -6.19 -5.43 9.55
N CYS A 249 -6.72 -4.51 10.34
CA CYS A 249 -7.16 -3.20 9.86
C CYS A 249 -8.02 -3.32 8.58
N GLY A 250 -8.99 -4.25 8.56
CA GLY A 250 -9.90 -4.48 7.46
C GLY A 250 -9.28 -4.92 6.12
N THR A 251 -8.01 -5.31 6.13
CA THR A 251 -7.24 -5.73 4.95
C THR A 251 -6.76 -7.17 5.12
N ARG A 252 -6.84 -7.97 4.06
CA ARG A 252 -6.31 -9.35 4.05
C ARG A 252 -4.78 -9.29 3.95
N PHE A 253 -4.09 -9.99 4.84
CA PHE A 253 -2.66 -10.25 4.74
C PHE A 253 -2.46 -11.71 4.36
N CYS A 254 -2.08 -11.96 3.09
CA CYS A 254 -1.82 -13.29 2.56
C CYS A 254 -0.36 -13.66 2.84
N LEU A 255 -0.15 -14.79 3.52
CA LEU A 255 1.15 -15.19 4.08
C LEU A 255 1.81 -16.24 3.19
N GLN A 256 2.88 -15.87 2.51
CA GLN A 256 3.70 -16.76 1.69
C GLN A 256 4.96 -17.15 2.46
N THR A 257 5.12 -18.43 2.75
CA THR A 257 6.34 -18.94 3.42
C THR A 257 7.50 -18.91 2.43
N GLU A 258 8.66 -18.34 2.86
CA GLU A 258 9.94 -18.45 2.14
C GLU A 258 10.45 -19.89 2.08
#